data_a5bfd0e30fc7e6cf93e24a9b13863c96
#
_entry.id   a5bfd0e30fc7e6cf93e24a9b13863c96
#
_cell.length_a   1.000
_cell.length_b   1.000
_cell.length_c   1.000
_cell.angle_alpha   90.00
_cell.angle_beta   90.00
_cell.angle_gamma   90.00
#
_symmetry.space_group_name_H-M   'P 1'
#
loop_
_entity.id
_entity.type
_entity.pdbx_description
1 polymer ?
#
loop_
_entity_poly.entity_id
_entity_poly.type
_entity_poly.pdbx_seq_one_letter_code
_entity_poly.pdbx_strand_id
1 'polypeptide(L)'
;MREKAHFSNLYFGSSLSALYDLSRQKGYSFIGCNSAGNNAYFIRDEMLNEYVKPISLEKGFVASKVRECRDKNGKLSYLSGNDRLLKIKGLPVYNIDTKRIEKI
;
A
#
# COMPACT_ATOMS: atom_id res chain seq x y z
N MET A 1 11.48 -6.29 -11.79
CA MET A 1 10.51 -5.30 -12.27
C MET A 1 10.49 -4.03 -11.45
N ARG A 2 10.37 -4.13 -10.12
CA ARG A 2 10.39 -2.95 -9.24
C ARG A 2 11.71 -2.20 -9.29
N GLU A 3 12.83 -2.92 -9.38
CA GLU A 3 14.18 -2.35 -9.50
C GLU A 3 14.34 -1.53 -10.79
N LYS A 4 13.60 -1.84 -11.84
CA LYS A 4 13.62 -1.07 -13.09
C LYS A 4 12.90 0.26 -12.96
N ALA A 5 11.89 0.34 -12.07
CA ALA A 5 11.19 1.58 -11.81
C ALA A 5 12.01 2.52 -10.92
N HIS A 6 12.69 1.97 -9.91
CA HIS A 6 13.56 2.72 -9.01
C HIS A 6 14.48 1.77 -8.25
N PHE A 7 15.73 2.14 -8.08
CA PHE A 7 16.76 1.27 -7.47
C PHE A 7 16.39 0.78 -6.08
N SER A 8 15.60 1.55 -5.33
CA SER A 8 15.25 1.22 -3.95
C SER A 8 14.30 0.03 -3.80
N ASN A 9 13.64 -0.40 -4.86
CA ASN A 9 12.55 -1.39 -4.86
C ASN A 9 11.30 -0.92 -4.10
N LEU A 10 11.20 0.37 -3.78
CA LEU A 10 10.09 0.92 -3.00
C LEU A 10 9.01 1.58 -3.87
N TYR A 11 9.32 1.90 -5.11
CA TYR A 11 8.40 2.59 -6.01
C TYR A 11 7.56 1.58 -6.80
N PHE A 12 6.47 1.14 -6.19
CA PHE A 12 5.54 0.18 -6.81
C PHE A 12 4.22 0.14 -6.04
N GLY A 13 3.22 -0.47 -6.68
CA GLY A 13 1.93 -0.73 -6.05
C GLY A 13 1.08 0.53 -5.86
N SER A 14 0.24 0.49 -4.87
CA SER A 14 -0.65 1.60 -4.54
C SER A 14 -0.84 1.71 -3.04
N SER A 15 -1.37 2.86 -2.59
CA SER A 15 -1.70 3.05 -1.18
C SER A 15 -2.90 2.19 -0.78
N LEU A 16 -3.02 1.92 0.52
CA LEU A 16 -4.18 1.19 1.04
C LEU A 16 -5.48 1.99 0.80
N SER A 17 -5.44 3.32 0.93
CA SER A 17 -6.62 4.14 0.68
C SER A 17 -7.08 4.06 -0.78
N ALA A 18 -6.14 4.00 -1.73
CA ALA A 18 -6.47 3.81 -3.15
C ALA A 18 -7.11 2.45 -3.40
N LEU A 19 -6.56 1.39 -2.79
CA LEU A 19 -7.15 0.05 -2.87
C LEU A 19 -8.52 -0.02 -2.22
N TYR A 20 -8.69 0.67 -1.10
CA TYR A 20 -9.98 0.76 -0.41
C TYR A 20 -11.04 1.37 -1.33
N ASP A 21 -10.75 2.52 -1.94
CA ASP A 21 -11.69 3.17 -2.84
C ASP A 21 -12.04 2.29 -4.04
N LEU A 22 -11.04 1.65 -4.63
CA LEU A 22 -11.26 0.72 -5.73
C LEU A 22 -12.13 -0.46 -5.29
N SER A 23 -11.87 -1.00 -4.09
CA SER A 23 -12.64 -2.12 -3.56
C SER A 23 -14.12 -1.78 -3.41
N ARG A 24 -14.42 -0.56 -2.92
CA ARG A 24 -15.80 -0.10 -2.78
C ARG A 24 -16.49 0.00 -4.12
N GLN A 25 -15.81 0.49 -5.14
CA GLN A 25 -16.34 0.57 -6.51
C GLN A 25 -16.65 -0.81 -7.09
N LYS A 26 -15.90 -1.83 -6.68
CA LYS A 26 -16.03 -3.21 -7.19
C LYS A 26 -16.92 -4.10 -6.31
N GLY A 27 -17.51 -3.58 -5.24
CA GLY A 27 -18.39 -4.36 -4.36
C GLY A 27 -17.64 -5.21 -3.35
N TYR A 28 -16.46 -4.77 -2.90
CA TYR A 28 -15.66 -5.42 -1.88
C TYR A 28 -15.55 -4.57 -0.64
N SER A 29 -15.39 -5.20 0.49
CA SER A 29 -15.17 -4.54 1.78
C SER A 29 -13.80 -4.90 2.34
N PHE A 30 -13.13 -3.90 2.91
CA PHE A 30 -11.87 -4.08 3.62
C PHE A 30 -12.12 -4.74 4.97
N ILE A 31 -11.37 -5.79 5.29
CA ILE A 31 -11.52 -6.54 6.54
C ILE A 31 -10.25 -6.55 7.39
N GLY A 32 -9.19 -5.91 6.97
CA GLY A 32 -7.98 -5.75 7.76
C GLY A 32 -6.70 -6.08 7.03
N CYS A 33 -5.60 -5.93 7.74
CA CYS A 33 -4.25 -6.30 7.30
C CYS A 33 -3.69 -7.40 8.18
N ASN A 34 -2.68 -8.11 7.68
CA ASN A 34 -1.94 -9.04 8.52
C ASN A 34 -1.02 -8.28 9.50
N SER A 35 -0.49 -8.97 10.51
CA SER A 35 0.35 -8.35 11.54
C SER A 35 1.67 -7.80 11.00
N ALA A 36 2.17 -8.34 9.89
CA ALA A 36 3.39 -7.84 9.26
C ALA A 36 3.14 -6.56 8.44
N GLY A 37 1.89 -6.23 8.12
CA GLY A 37 1.53 -5.03 7.36
C GLY A 37 1.88 -5.11 5.88
N ASN A 38 2.06 -6.31 5.34
CA ASN A 38 2.40 -6.48 3.91
C ASN A 38 1.23 -7.01 3.08
N ASN A 39 0.13 -7.41 3.70
CA ASN A 39 -1.07 -7.86 3.01
C ASN A 39 -2.31 -7.17 3.56
N ALA A 40 -3.18 -6.73 2.67
CA ALA A 40 -4.51 -6.24 3.00
C ALA A 40 -5.54 -7.20 2.44
N TYR A 41 -6.62 -7.42 3.20
CA TYR A 41 -7.64 -8.39 2.84
C TYR A 41 -8.96 -7.70 2.56
N PHE A 42 -9.60 -8.11 1.48
CA PHE A 42 -10.90 -7.62 1.04
C PHE A 42 -11.80 -8.81 0.77
N ILE A 43 -13.08 -8.65 1.02
CA ILE A 43 -14.07 -9.69 0.78
C ILE A 43 -15.23 -9.10 -0.03
N ARG A 44 -15.83 -9.88 -0.90
CA ARG A 44 -17.02 -9.45 -1.62
C ARG A 44 -18.14 -9.16 -0.63
N ASP A 45 -18.86 -8.05 -0.84
CA ASP A 45 -19.92 -7.61 0.09
C ASP A 45 -20.95 -8.70 0.35
N GLU A 46 -21.30 -9.47 -0.65
CA GLU A 46 -22.28 -10.54 -0.54
C GLU A 46 -21.84 -11.71 0.36
N MET A 47 -20.54 -11.79 0.64
CA MET A 47 -19.96 -12.83 1.51
C MET A 47 -19.80 -12.39 2.95
N LEU A 48 -20.13 -11.15 3.28
CA LEU A 48 -20.11 -10.67 4.66
C LEU A 48 -21.14 -11.41 5.51
N ASN A 49 -20.79 -11.64 6.79
CA ASN A 49 -21.66 -12.31 7.73
C ASN A 49 -21.39 -11.79 9.16
N GLU A 50 -21.96 -12.45 10.16
CA GLU A 50 -21.79 -12.04 11.56
C GLU A 50 -20.34 -12.20 12.08
N TYR A 51 -19.53 -13.03 11.43
CA TYR A 51 -18.13 -13.29 11.81
C TYR A 51 -17.13 -12.45 11.03
N VAL A 52 -17.45 -12.09 9.79
CA VAL A 52 -16.58 -11.32 8.91
C VAL A 52 -17.26 -10.00 8.58
N LYS A 53 -16.77 -8.93 9.17
CA LYS A 53 -17.37 -7.60 9.06
C LYS A 53 -16.38 -6.60 8.49
N PRO A 54 -16.86 -5.56 7.77
CA PRO A 54 -15.97 -4.50 7.31
C PRO A 54 -15.36 -3.76 8.49
N ILE A 55 -14.13 -3.26 8.30
CA ILE A 55 -13.42 -2.47 9.29
C ILE A 55 -12.98 -1.16 8.64
N SER A 56 -12.86 -0.09 9.43
CA SER A 56 -12.36 1.19 8.92
C SER A 56 -10.89 1.09 8.56
N LEU A 57 -10.43 1.97 7.64
CA LEU A 57 -9.02 2.03 7.27
C LEU A 57 -8.13 2.26 8.47
N GLU A 58 -8.54 3.17 9.37
CA GLU A 58 -7.77 3.51 10.56
C GLU A 58 -7.56 2.32 11.49
N LYS A 59 -8.61 1.54 11.70
CA LYS A 59 -8.55 0.38 12.61
C LYS A 59 -7.84 -0.82 11.98
N GLY A 60 -7.98 -0.99 10.68
CA GLY A 60 -7.44 -2.16 9.98
C GLY A 60 -6.04 -1.96 9.40
N PHE A 61 -5.55 -0.73 9.34
CA PHE A 61 -4.22 -0.43 8.81
C PHE A 61 -3.12 -0.95 9.75
N VAL A 62 -2.15 -1.64 9.15
CA VAL A 62 -0.94 -2.07 9.85
C VAL A 62 0.25 -1.62 9.00
N ALA A 63 1.14 -0.83 9.59
CA ALA A 63 2.34 -0.37 8.90
C ALA A 63 3.24 -1.55 8.55
N SER A 64 3.77 -1.57 7.33
CA SER A 64 4.66 -2.62 6.88
C SER A 64 5.95 -2.64 7.71
N LYS A 65 6.23 -3.78 8.34
CA LYS A 65 7.41 -3.96 9.19
C LYS A 65 8.61 -4.47 8.40
N VAL A 66 8.37 -5.25 7.36
CA VAL A 66 9.42 -5.86 6.56
C VAL A 66 9.19 -5.53 5.10
N ARG A 67 10.20 -4.93 4.47
CA ARG A 67 10.16 -4.61 3.05
C ARG A 67 11.57 -4.58 2.50
N GLU A 68 11.83 -5.35 1.47
CA GLU A 68 13.12 -5.30 0.79
C GLU A 68 13.30 -3.94 0.14
N CYS A 69 14.39 -3.26 0.47
CA CYS A 69 14.81 -2.03 -0.18
C CYS A 69 16.32 -2.04 -0.37
N ARG A 70 16.80 -1.33 -1.39
CA ARG A 70 18.20 -1.34 -1.78
C ARG A 70 18.70 0.08 -2.02
N ASP A 71 20.00 0.28 -1.81
CA ASP A 71 20.69 1.51 -2.15
C ASP A 71 21.09 1.52 -3.63
N LYS A 72 21.76 2.60 -4.06
CA LYS A 72 22.19 2.75 -5.46
C LYS A 72 23.18 1.69 -5.90
N ASN A 73 23.89 1.05 -4.97
CA ASN A 73 24.85 -0.01 -5.24
C ASN A 73 24.22 -1.41 -5.21
N GLY A 74 22.90 -1.50 -5.01
CA GLY A 74 22.18 -2.76 -4.97
C GLY A 74 22.26 -3.47 -3.62
N LYS A 75 22.81 -2.85 -2.59
CA LYS A 75 22.90 -3.42 -1.24
C LYS A 75 21.61 -3.16 -0.48
N LEU A 76 21.22 -4.10 0.41
CA LEU A 76 20.06 -3.93 1.28
C LEU A 76 20.23 -2.71 2.18
N SER A 77 19.20 -1.87 2.29
CA SER A 77 19.28 -0.59 3.02
C SER A 77 18.48 -0.53 4.31
N TYR A 78 17.63 -1.50 4.61
CA TYR A 78 16.90 -1.63 5.88
C TYR A 78 16.13 -0.38 6.33
N LEU A 79 15.59 0.38 5.39
CA LEU A 79 14.80 1.58 5.69
C LEU A 79 13.43 1.22 6.26
N SER A 80 12.89 2.06 7.14
CA SER A 80 11.57 1.88 7.74
C SER A 80 10.80 3.20 7.79
N GLY A 81 9.48 3.12 7.93
CA GLY A 81 8.61 4.27 8.12
C GLY A 81 8.79 5.35 7.06
N ASN A 82 8.90 6.59 7.50
CA ASN A 82 9.05 7.74 6.62
C ASN A 82 10.33 7.72 5.78
N ASP A 83 11.36 7.03 6.22
CA ASP A 83 12.61 6.93 5.45
C ASP A 83 12.38 6.27 4.10
N ARG A 84 11.45 5.31 4.03
CA ARG A 84 11.05 4.70 2.76
C ARG A 84 10.40 5.72 1.83
N LEU A 85 9.51 6.54 2.38
CA LEU A 85 8.82 7.57 1.60
C LEU A 85 9.79 8.61 1.08
N LEU A 86 10.75 9.03 1.91
CA LEU A 86 11.78 10.00 1.52
C LEU A 86 12.62 9.50 0.34
N LYS A 87 12.87 8.20 0.25
CA LYS A 87 13.64 7.61 -0.85
C LYS A 87 12.96 7.74 -2.21
N ILE A 88 11.65 7.77 -2.23
CA ILE A 88 10.87 7.88 -3.48
C ILE A 88 10.22 9.25 -3.64
N LYS A 89 10.58 10.20 -2.77
CA LYS A 89 10.05 11.57 -2.83
C LYS A 89 10.38 12.21 -4.19
N GLY A 90 9.39 12.88 -4.75
CA GLY A 90 9.53 13.55 -6.04
C GLY A 90 9.15 12.68 -7.24
N LEU A 91 8.97 11.38 -7.06
CA LEU A 91 8.54 10.49 -8.13
C LEU A 91 7.05 10.65 -8.42
N PRO A 92 6.62 10.47 -9.69
CA PRO A 92 5.22 10.65 -10.04
C PRO A 92 4.34 9.53 -9.51
N VAL A 93 3.16 9.89 -9.03
CA VAL A 93 2.10 8.96 -8.62
C VAL A 93 0.77 9.47 -9.16
N TYR A 94 -0.15 8.56 -9.40
CA TYR A 94 -1.51 8.92 -9.75
C TYR A 94 -2.33 9.10 -8.47
N ASN A 95 -2.84 10.31 -8.27
CA ASN A 95 -3.71 10.63 -7.13
C ASN A 95 -5.16 10.36 -7.54
N ILE A 96 -5.80 9.39 -6.90
CA ILE A 96 -7.17 8.99 -7.23
C ILE A 96 -8.22 10.03 -6.84
N ASP A 97 -7.94 10.87 -5.86
CA ASP A 97 -8.87 11.91 -5.43
C ASP A 97 -8.89 13.08 -6.42
N THR A 98 -7.73 13.53 -6.84
CA THR A 98 -7.61 14.63 -7.81
C THR A 98 -7.64 14.16 -9.26
N LYS A 99 -7.47 12.83 -9.48
CA LYS A 99 -7.40 12.21 -10.82
C LYS A 99 -6.29 12.79 -11.68
N ARG A 100 -5.15 13.10 -11.05
CA ARG A 100 -3.98 13.68 -11.69
C ARG A 100 -2.72 12.95 -11.30
N ILE A 101 -1.70 13.05 -12.16
CA ILE A 101 -0.35 12.62 -11.81
C ILE A 101 0.30 13.73 -10.99
N GLU A 102 0.77 13.38 -9.81
CA GLU A 102 1.41 14.31 -8.88
C GLU A 102 2.75 13.72 -8.43
N LYS A 103 3.60 14.53 -7.83
CA LYS A 103 4.86 14.06 -7.23
C LYS A 103 4.63 13.71 -5.76
N ILE A 104 5.26 12.63 -5.36
CA ILE A 104 5.25 12.21 -3.95
C ILE A 104 5.86 13.32 -3.08
#